data_6d58c9bc145daba884fa57017cc2efa7
#
_entry.id   6d58c9bc145daba884fa57017cc2efa7
#
_cell.length_a   1.000
_cell.length_b   1.000
_cell.length_c   1.000
_cell.angle_alpha   90.00
_cell.angle_beta   90.00
_cell.angle_gamma   90.00
#
_symmetry.space_group_name_H-M   'P 1'
#
loop_
_entity.id
_entity.type
_entity.pdbx_description
1 polymer ?
#
loop_
_entity_poly.entity_id
_entity_poly.type
_entity_poly.pdbx_seq_one_letter_code
_entity_poly.pdbx_strand_id
1 'polypeptide(L)'
;DLIRSRGLGDVYKRQTIGGMSTLVGTAPNIVFSSFMQEVYGLEISMIDWMKLGVPVSICMLTLAWLILTKVVYPVNFTSSQETKNTLSKMLDDMGPMTKDEFRVGIVFFIAASLWMFRSLIDNYITGLSDAGIAIIVAIALFIIPSSGRNGELLSWEQSSKLPWGLLLLFGGGLSLGVQ
;
A
#
# COMPACT_ATOMS: atom_id res chain seq x y z
N ASP A 1 -6.84 -18.08 -20.90
CA ASP A 1 -7.64 -17.15 -20.10
C ASP A 1 -7.92 -17.60 -18.67
N LEU A 2 -8.13 -18.90 -18.41
CA LEU A 2 -8.34 -19.44 -17.06
C LEU A 2 -7.10 -19.32 -16.13
N ILE A 3 -5.90 -19.45 -16.68
CA ILE A 3 -4.64 -19.29 -15.92
C ILE A 3 -4.43 -17.81 -15.52
N ARG A 4 -4.77 -16.89 -16.42
CA ARG A 4 -4.67 -15.45 -16.20
C ARG A 4 -5.68 -14.97 -15.15
N SER A 5 -6.92 -15.47 -15.17
CA SER A 5 -7.96 -15.13 -14.19
C SER A 5 -7.65 -15.70 -12.79
N ARG A 6 -7.05 -16.90 -12.71
CA ARG A 6 -6.61 -17.51 -11.44
C ARG A 6 -5.43 -16.75 -10.83
N GLY A 7 -4.45 -16.34 -11.63
CA GLY A 7 -3.31 -15.53 -11.16
C GLY A 7 -3.74 -14.18 -10.59
N LEU A 8 -4.69 -13.50 -11.23
CA LEU A 8 -5.25 -12.25 -10.71
C LEU A 8 -5.99 -12.46 -9.37
N GLY A 9 -6.79 -13.53 -9.24
CA GLY A 9 -7.47 -13.84 -7.98
C GLY A 9 -6.52 -14.05 -6.80
N ASP A 10 -5.37 -14.69 -7.04
CA ASP A 10 -4.36 -14.93 -6.01
C ASP A 10 -3.60 -13.66 -5.62
N VAL A 11 -3.37 -12.75 -6.56
CA VAL A 11 -2.76 -11.42 -6.28
C VAL A 11 -3.68 -10.61 -5.38
N TYR A 12 -4.99 -10.54 -5.68
CA TYR A 12 -5.97 -9.82 -4.87
C TYR A 12 -6.07 -10.38 -3.43
N LYS A 13 -6.07 -11.71 -3.27
CA LYS A 13 -6.12 -12.33 -1.93
C LYS A 13 -4.90 -11.97 -1.08
N ARG A 14 -3.70 -11.99 -1.67
CA ARG A 14 -2.47 -11.60 -0.98
C ARG A 14 -2.45 -10.13 -0.61
N GLN A 15 -2.93 -9.27 -1.52
CA GLN A 15 -3.06 -7.84 -1.28
C GLN A 15 -4.02 -7.54 -0.14
N THR A 16 -5.16 -8.22 -0.06
CA THR A 16 -6.14 -8.05 1.02
C THR A 16 -5.56 -8.44 2.37
N ILE A 17 -4.86 -9.59 2.45
CA ILE A 17 -4.23 -10.05 3.71
C ILE A 17 -3.13 -9.07 4.13
N GLY A 18 -2.26 -8.65 3.20
CA GLY A 18 -1.22 -7.67 3.47
C GLY A 18 -1.78 -6.30 3.89
N GLY A 19 -2.89 -5.89 3.29
CA GLY A 19 -3.56 -4.64 3.60
C GLY A 19 -4.09 -4.54 5.04
N MET A 20 -4.41 -5.65 5.69
CA MET A 20 -4.81 -5.66 7.11
C MET A 20 -3.65 -5.32 8.05
N SER A 21 -2.40 -5.43 7.61
CA SER A 21 -1.23 -5.22 8.47
C SER A 21 -1.03 -3.77 8.90
N THR A 22 -1.50 -2.81 8.11
CA THR A 22 -1.36 -1.37 8.39
C THR A 22 -2.69 -0.64 8.36
N LEU A 23 -2.80 0.45 9.10
CA LEU A 23 -4.02 1.25 9.17
C LEU A 23 -4.45 1.77 7.81
N VAL A 24 -3.51 2.23 6.99
CA VAL A 24 -3.76 2.76 5.63
C VAL A 24 -3.76 1.69 4.53
N GLY A 25 -3.55 0.44 4.89
CA GLY A 25 -3.46 -0.66 3.92
C GLY A 25 -4.77 -0.98 3.21
N THR A 26 -5.91 -0.73 3.84
CA THR A 26 -7.25 -0.85 3.23
C THR A 26 -8.21 0.19 3.80
N ALA A 27 -9.19 0.62 2.99
CA ALA A 27 -10.20 1.58 3.41
C ALA A 27 -11.01 1.16 4.65
N PRO A 28 -11.44 -0.11 4.81
CA PRO A 28 -12.14 -0.56 6.02
C PRO A 28 -11.36 -0.34 7.33
N ASN A 29 -10.03 -0.41 7.30
CA ASN A 29 -9.22 -0.18 8.51
C ASN A 29 -9.36 1.28 8.98
N ILE A 30 -9.32 2.23 8.03
CA ILE A 30 -9.48 3.65 8.30
C ILE A 30 -10.89 3.93 8.84
N VAL A 31 -11.92 3.36 8.21
CA VAL A 31 -13.32 3.48 8.65
C VAL A 31 -13.48 2.99 10.09
N PHE A 32 -12.92 1.82 10.41
CA PHE A 32 -12.97 1.27 11.76
C PHE A 32 -12.25 2.19 12.76
N SER A 33 -11.07 2.69 12.44
CA SER A 33 -10.33 3.61 13.31
C SER A 33 -11.09 4.92 13.54
N SER A 34 -11.68 5.49 12.49
CA SER A 34 -12.51 6.70 12.61
C SER A 34 -13.74 6.46 13.48
N PHE A 35 -14.41 5.32 13.31
CA PHE A 35 -15.55 4.92 14.14
C PHE A 35 -15.17 4.78 15.63
N MET A 36 -14.02 4.15 15.91
CA MET A 36 -13.53 4.00 17.29
C MET A 36 -13.22 5.35 17.94
N GLN A 37 -12.67 6.27 17.17
CA GLN A 37 -12.39 7.62 17.66
C GLN A 37 -13.69 8.39 17.93
N GLU A 38 -14.65 8.32 17.01
CA GLU A 38 -15.87 9.12 17.08
C GLU A 38 -16.84 8.62 18.16
N VAL A 39 -17.04 7.30 18.27
CA VAL A 39 -18.01 6.71 19.19
C VAL A 39 -17.43 6.47 20.58
N TYR A 40 -16.16 6.07 20.66
CA TYR A 40 -15.53 5.66 21.92
C TYR A 40 -14.42 6.62 22.36
N GLY A 41 -14.07 7.65 21.59
CA GLY A 41 -12.97 8.56 21.87
C GLY A 41 -11.58 7.91 21.84
N LEU A 42 -11.46 6.71 21.22
CA LEU A 42 -10.22 5.94 21.18
C LEU A 42 -9.46 6.22 19.88
N GLU A 43 -8.35 6.94 19.97
CA GLU A 43 -7.42 7.09 18.85
C GLU A 43 -6.56 5.84 18.69
N ILE A 44 -6.68 5.18 17.54
CA ILE A 44 -5.85 4.03 17.17
C ILE A 44 -4.70 4.52 16.32
N SER A 45 -3.49 4.54 16.89
CA SER A 45 -2.30 4.92 16.14
C SER A 45 -1.88 3.84 15.13
N MET A 46 -1.08 4.22 14.12
CA MET A 46 -0.50 3.27 13.15
C MET A 46 0.24 2.13 13.85
N ILE A 47 1.03 2.45 14.89
CA ILE A 47 1.82 1.46 15.64
C ILE A 47 0.91 0.51 16.41
N ASP A 48 -0.15 1.00 17.04
CA ASP A 48 -1.06 0.15 17.81
C ASP A 48 -1.82 -0.80 16.89
N TRP A 49 -2.24 -0.33 15.72
CA TRP A 49 -2.80 -1.19 14.68
C TRP A 49 -1.82 -2.26 14.25
N MET A 50 -0.57 -1.89 13.95
CA MET A 50 0.47 -2.82 13.47
C MET A 50 0.86 -3.88 14.50
N LYS A 51 0.79 -3.61 15.80
CA LYS A 51 1.04 -4.60 16.86
C LYS A 51 0.15 -5.83 16.73
N LEU A 52 -1.09 -5.66 16.29
CA LEU A 52 -2.03 -6.75 16.05
C LEU A 52 -2.07 -7.15 14.56
N GLY A 53 -2.11 -6.18 13.66
CA GLY A 53 -2.28 -6.39 12.22
C GLY A 53 -1.14 -7.15 11.58
N VAL A 54 0.11 -6.84 11.95
CA VAL A 54 1.29 -7.51 11.37
C VAL A 54 1.38 -8.98 11.77
N PRO A 55 1.28 -9.39 13.05
CA PRO A 55 1.27 -10.81 13.43
C PRO A 55 0.14 -11.59 12.76
N VAL A 56 -1.07 -11.03 12.75
CA VAL A 56 -2.23 -11.67 12.10
C VAL A 56 -1.99 -11.85 10.61
N SER A 57 -1.49 -10.82 9.92
CA SER A 57 -1.18 -10.91 8.48
C SER A 57 -0.11 -11.95 8.18
N ILE A 58 0.94 -12.04 8.99
CA ILE A 58 1.99 -13.07 8.83
C ILE A 58 1.40 -14.46 8.99
N CYS A 59 0.60 -14.70 10.03
CA CYS A 59 -0.06 -15.98 10.25
C CYS A 59 -0.99 -16.33 9.06
N MET A 60 -1.82 -15.40 8.63
CA MET A 60 -2.75 -15.58 7.51
C MET A 60 -2.03 -15.87 6.20
N LEU A 61 -0.95 -15.12 5.89
CA LEU A 61 -0.14 -15.35 4.69
C LEU A 61 0.53 -16.72 4.71
N THR A 62 1.09 -17.10 5.86
CA THR A 62 1.73 -18.41 6.04
C THR A 62 0.73 -19.54 5.88
N LEU A 63 -0.44 -19.44 6.51
CA LEU A 63 -1.52 -20.43 6.37
C LEU A 63 -2.04 -20.49 4.93
N ALA A 64 -2.29 -19.34 4.31
CA ALA A 64 -2.73 -19.29 2.92
C ALA A 64 -1.70 -19.92 1.98
N TRP A 65 -0.41 -19.63 2.18
CA TRP A 65 0.66 -20.23 1.41
C TRP A 65 0.72 -21.76 1.60
N LEU A 66 0.67 -22.26 2.85
CA LEU A 66 0.67 -23.69 3.16
C LEU A 66 -0.53 -24.40 2.52
N ILE A 67 -1.73 -23.87 2.68
CA ILE A 67 -2.96 -24.45 2.13
C ILE A 67 -2.88 -24.48 0.60
N LEU A 68 -2.51 -23.36 -0.02
CA LEU A 68 -2.44 -23.28 -1.47
C LEU A 68 -1.37 -24.22 -2.06
N THR A 69 -0.19 -24.29 -1.46
CA THR A 69 0.93 -25.05 -2.02
C THR A 69 0.95 -26.53 -1.64
N LYS A 70 0.34 -26.90 -0.52
CA LYS A 70 0.37 -28.28 -0.01
C LYS A 70 -0.95 -29.03 -0.18
N VAL A 71 -2.10 -28.31 -0.06
CA VAL A 71 -3.42 -28.92 -0.05
C VAL A 71 -4.15 -28.73 -1.39
N VAL A 72 -4.24 -27.47 -1.87
CA VAL A 72 -5.05 -27.16 -3.06
C VAL A 72 -4.30 -27.43 -4.35
N TYR A 73 -3.05 -27.04 -4.41
CA TYR A 73 -2.17 -27.21 -5.56
C TYR A 73 -0.83 -27.75 -5.09
N PRO A 74 -0.68 -29.09 -4.90
CA PRO A 74 0.62 -29.66 -4.58
C PRO A 74 1.58 -29.38 -5.72
N VAL A 75 2.44 -28.40 -5.51
CA VAL A 75 3.33 -27.89 -6.54
C VAL A 75 4.60 -28.71 -6.52
N ASN A 76 4.70 -29.69 -7.40
CA ASN A 76 5.95 -30.35 -7.74
C ASN A 76 6.71 -29.43 -8.73
N PHE A 77 7.35 -28.38 -8.21
CA PHE A 77 8.16 -27.51 -9.04
C PHE A 77 9.46 -28.17 -9.45
N THR A 78 9.49 -28.65 -10.67
CA THR A 78 10.69 -28.55 -11.48
C THR A 78 10.62 -27.22 -12.20
N SER A 79 11.35 -26.22 -11.70
CA SER A 79 11.46 -24.92 -12.37
C SER A 79 12.02 -25.18 -13.77
N SER A 80 11.16 -25.06 -14.79
CA SER A 80 11.58 -25.18 -16.18
C SER A 80 12.67 -24.15 -16.48
N GLN A 81 13.69 -24.53 -17.22
CA GLN A 81 14.76 -23.62 -17.64
C GLN A 81 14.19 -22.42 -18.41
N GLU A 82 13.08 -22.60 -19.14
CA GLU A 82 12.35 -21.52 -19.81
C GLU A 82 11.80 -20.49 -18.83
N THR A 83 11.25 -20.90 -17.68
CA THR A 83 10.74 -19.99 -16.65
C THR A 83 11.87 -19.16 -16.05
N LYS A 84 13.02 -19.78 -15.78
CA LYS A 84 14.21 -19.06 -15.28
C LYS A 84 14.73 -18.07 -16.33
N ASN A 85 14.81 -18.47 -17.57
CA ASN A 85 15.26 -17.59 -18.66
C ASN A 85 14.30 -16.41 -18.89
N THR A 86 13.00 -16.64 -18.78
CA THR A 86 11.99 -15.59 -18.88
C THR A 86 12.11 -14.60 -17.72
N LEU A 87 12.30 -15.11 -16.50
CA LEU A 87 12.48 -14.26 -15.31
C LEU A 87 13.78 -13.44 -15.40
N SER A 88 14.88 -14.07 -15.85
CA SER A 88 16.15 -13.38 -16.06
C SER A 88 16.03 -12.28 -17.10
N LYS A 89 15.38 -12.57 -18.24
CA LYS A 89 15.09 -11.53 -19.23
C LYS A 89 14.27 -10.38 -18.70
N MET A 90 13.20 -10.66 -17.93
CA MET A 90 12.39 -9.62 -17.32
C MET A 90 13.19 -8.75 -16.35
N LEU A 91 14.13 -9.34 -15.59
CA LEU A 91 15.02 -8.60 -14.71
C LEU A 91 16.03 -7.76 -15.49
N ASP A 92 16.59 -8.31 -16.56
CA ASP A 92 17.54 -7.59 -17.42
C ASP A 92 16.85 -6.43 -18.17
N ASP A 93 15.61 -6.62 -18.61
CA ASP A 93 14.79 -5.60 -19.28
C ASP A 93 14.39 -4.44 -18.34
N MET A 94 14.26 -4.69 -17.02
CA MET A 94 14.01 -3.64 -16.03
C MET A 94 15.20 -2.71 -15.84
N GLY A 95 16.41 -3.18 -16.10
CA GLY A 95 17.63 -2.39 -15.95
C GLY A 95 17.95 -1.98 -14.50
N PRO A 96 18.97 -1.14 -14.29
CA PRO A 96 19.30 -0.64 -12.96
C PRO A 96 18.29 0.42 -12.52
N MET A 97 18.09 0.53 -11.20
CA MET A 97 17.23 1.53 -10.57
C MET A 97 17.57 2.93 -11.07
N THR A 98 16.58 3.63 -11.57
CA THR A 98 16.73 5.00 -12.06
C THR A 98 16.82 5.99 -10.89
N LYS A 99 17.38 7.17 -11.14
CA LYS A 99 17.43 8.24 -10.13
C LYS A 99 16.04 8.67 -9.66
N ASP A 100 15.05 8.60 -10.54
CA ASP A 100 13.68 8.98 -10.21
C ASP A 100 12.98 7.93 -9.37
N GLU A 101 13.18 6.64 -9.63
CA GLU A 101 12.72 5.55 -8.76
C GLU A 101 13.33 5.67 -7.36
N PHE A 102 14.62 6.00 -7.27
CA PHE A 102 15.27 6.21 -5.98
C PHE A 102 14.68 7.41 -5.22
N ARG A 103 14.40 8.53 -5.91
CA ARG A 103 13.74 9.69 -5.29
C ARG A 103 12.33 9.38 -4.80
N VAL A 104 11.53 8.68 -5.61
CA VAL A 104 10.20 8.22 -5.19
C VAL A 104 10.31 7.29 -3.98
N GLY A 105 11.30 6.38 -3.98
CA GLY A 105 11.59 5.49 -2.85
C GLY A 105 11.89 6.26 -1.56
N ILE A 106 12.70 7.32 -1.64
CA ILE A 106 12.98 8.19 -0.49
C ILE A 106 11.71 8.88 0.01
N VAL A 107 10.93 9.48 -0.88
CA VAL A 107 9.68 10.17 -0.52
C VAL A 107 8.71 9.19 0.16
N PHE A 108 8.58 7.98 -0.39
CA PHE A 108 7.76 6.92 0.21
C PHE A 108 8.27 6.51 1.60
N PHE A 109 9.57 6.35 1.75
CA PHE A 109 10.17 5.99 3.05
C PHE A 109 9.94 7.09 4.09
N ILE A 110 10.07 8.36 3.71
CA ILE A 110 9.76 9.49 4.58
C ILE A 110 8.29 9.48 4.98
N ALA A 111 7.36 9.30 4.03
CA ALA A 111 5.93 9.22 4.30
C ALA A 111 5.60 8.08 5.28
N ALA A 112 6.13 6.88 5.05
CA ALA A 112 5.94 5.72 5.93
C ALA A 112 6.49 5.99 7.34
N SER A 113 7.66 6.62 7.43
CA SER A 113 8.27 7.01 8.71
C SER A 113 7.43 8.05 9.45
N LEU A 114 6.92 9.06 8.76
CA LEU A 114 6.04 10.07 9.35
C LEU A 114 4.74 9.44 9.88
N TRP A 115 4.12 8.54 9.16
CA TRP A 115 2.94 7.81 9.64
C TRP A 115 3.26 6.90 10.83
N MET A 116 4.39 6.18 10.78
CA MET A 116 4.80 5.28 11.86
C MET A 116 5.10 6.04 13.15
N PHE A 117 5.81 7.16 13.07
CA PHE A 117 6.24 7.93 14.22
C PHE A 117 5.34 9.14 14.52
N ARG A 118 4.17 9.24 13.88
CA ARG A 118 3.25 10.37 14.06
C ARG A 118 2.97 10.65 15.53
N SER A 119 2.65 9.63 16.33
CA SER A 119 2.35 9.79 17.75
C SER A 119 3.50 10.37 18.59
N LEU A 120 4.74 10.19 18.15
CA LEU A 120 5.90 10.80 18.78
C LEU A 120 6.12 12.24 18.29
N ILE A 121 5.82 12.49 17.03
CA ILE A 121 6.00 13.81 16.38
C ILE A 121 4.90 14.78 16.82
N ASP A 122 3.70 14.32 17.12
CA ASP A 122 2.55 15.14 17.53
C ASP A 122 2.83 15.93 18.83
N ASN A 123 3.74 15.43 19.68
CA ASN A 123 4.24 16.14 20.84
C ASN A 123 5.06 17.41 20.49
N TYR A 124 5.63 17.48 19.29
CA TYR A 124 6.46 18.59 18.82
C TYR A 124 5.76 19.46 17.77
N ILE A 125 4.92 18.84 16.95
CA ILE A 125 4.18 19.50 15.85
C ILE A 125 2.71 19.16 16.03
N THR A 126 2.00 19.99 16.81
CA THR A 126 0.58 19.84 17.06
C THR A 126 -0.23 20.02 15.76
N GLY A 127 -1.15 19.09 15.48
CA GLY A 127 -2.05 19.15 14.32
C GLY A 127 -1.58 18.40 13.07
N LEU A 128 -0.54 17.59 13.16
CA LEU A 128 -0.11 16.73 12.05
C LEU A 128 -1.07 15.53 11.93
N SER A 129 -1.98 15.58 10.96
CA SER A 129 -2.91 14.47 10.66
C SER A 129 -2.34 13.52 9.61
N ASP A 130 -2.84 12.28 9.56
CA ASP A 130 -2.45 11.30 8.53
C ASP A 130 -2.80 11.79 7.13
N ALA A 131 -3.94 12.49 6.98
CA ALA A 131 -4.32 13.14 5.75
C ALA A 131 -3.37 14.30 5.39
N GLY A 132 -2.92 15.08 6.38
CA GLY A 132 -1.94 16.16 6.20
C GLY A 132 -0.62 15.62 5.66
N ILE A 133 -0.10 14.52 6.22
CA ILE A 133 1.11 13.84 5.73
C ILE A 133 0.93 13.40 4.28
N ALA A 134 -0.20 12.77 3.95
CA ALA A 134 -0.48 12.32 2.59
C ALA A 134 -0.51 13.49 1.59
N ILE A 135 -1.13 14.60 1.94
CA ILE A 135 -1.20 15.80 1.08
C ILE A 135 0.20 16.41 0.88
N ILE A 136 0.98 16.55 1.96
CA ILE A 136 2.35 17.09 1.86
C ILE A 136 3.21 16.22 0.95
N VAL A 137 3.14 14.90 1.11
CA VAL A 137 3.88 13.94 0.28
C VAL A 137 3.43 14.01 -1.19
N ALA A 138 2.11 14.10 -1.44
CA ALA A 138 1.59 14.26 -2.78
C ALA A 138 2.09 15.55 -3.45
N ILE A 139 2.04 16.68 -2.75
CA ILE A 139 2.57 17.96 -3.24
C ILE A 139 4.08 17.84 -3.51
N ALA A 140 4.84 17.21 -2.63
CA ALA A 140 6.27 17.01 -2.82
C ALA A 140 6.57 16.26 -4.13
N LEU A 141 5.79 15.22 -4.47
CA LEU A 141 5.97 14.47 -5.72
C LEU A 141 5.71 15.33 -6.97
N PHE A 142 4.83 16.33 -6.90
CA PHE A 142 4.59 17.29 -7.99
C PHE A 142 5.67 18.36 -8.10
N ILE A 143 6.41 18.64 -7.01
CA ILE A 143 7.44 19.69 -7.00
C ILE A 143 8.83 19.13 -7.30
N ILE A 144 9.12 17.89 -6.87
CA ILE A 144 10.45 17.29 -7.05
C ILE A 144 10.72 17.03 -8.53
N PRO A 145 11.82 17.57 -9.09
CA PRO A 145 12.13 17.42 -10.50
C PRO A 145 12.52 15.98 -10.83
N SER A 146 12.03 15.48 -11.95
CA SER A 146 12.46 14.23 -12.58
C SER A 146 13.76 14.44 -13.36
N SER A 147 14.56 13.38 -13.44
CA SER A 147 15.76 13.35 -14.30
C SER A 147 15.42 13.12 -15.77
N GLY A 148 14.16 12.83 -16.09
CA GLY A 148 13.64 12.60 -17.43
C GLY A 148 13.11 13.87 -18.09
N ARG A 149 12.60 13.73 -19.34
CA ARG A 149 12.09 14.84 -20.15
C ARG A 149 10.81 15.52 -19.63
N ASN A 150 10.15 15.00 -18.61
CA ASN A 150 8.82 15.46 -18.18
C ASN A 150 8.80 16.31 -16.90
N GLY A 151 9.93 16.82 -16.46
CA GLY A 151 9.99 17.88 -15.43
C GLY A 151 9.73 17.46 -13.98
N GLU A 152 8.75 16.64 -13.68
CA GLU A 152 8.29 16.31 -12.31
C GLU A 152 8.24 14.80 -12.06
N LEU A 153 8.37 14.36 -10.79
CA LEU A 153 8.25 12.93 -10.43
C LEU A 153 6.84 12.40 -10.65
N LEU A 154 5.82 13.22 -10.39
CA LEU A 154 4.41 12.92 -10.62
C LEU A 154 3.79 13.98 -11.50
N SER A 155 3.31 13.61 -12.69
CA SER A 155 2.57 14.50 -13.56
C SER A 155 1.07 14.44 -13.31
N TRP A 156 0.37 15.53 -13.67
CA TRP A 156 -1.09 15.56 -13.58
C TRP A 156 -1.77 14.48 -14.43
N GLU A 157 -1.20 14.16 -15.58
CA GLU A 157 -1.70 13.09 -16.45
C GLU A 157 -1.66 11.72 -15.76
N GLN A 158 -0.60 11.42 -14.99
CA GLN A 158 -0.50 10.20 -14.21
C GLN A 158 -1.48 10.20 -13.04
N SER A 159 -1.62 11.33 -12.34
CA SER A 159 -2.55 11.52 -11.23
C SER A 159 -4.02 11.38 -11.68
N SER A 160 -4.37 11.82 -12.89
CA SER A 160 -5.72 11.67 -13.43
C SER A 160 -6.15 10.23 -13.67
N LYS A 161 -5.21 9.29 -13.78
CA LYS A 161 -5.47 7.84 -13.94
C LYS A 161 -5.84 7.14 -12.62
N LEU A 162 -5.74 7.83 -11.48
CA LEU A 162 -6.21 7.29 -10.21
C LEU A 162 -7.72 7.04 -10.25
N PRO A 163 -8.22 6.04 -9.54
CA PRO A 163 -9.64 5.71 -9.49
C PRO A 163 -10.43 6.72 -8.64
N TRP A 164 -10.51 7.96 -9.09
CA TRP A 164 -11.17 9.06 -8.39
C TRP A 164 -12.61 8.74 -7.98
N GLY A 165 -13.34 7.97 -8.81
CA GLY A 165 -14.70 7.54 -8.48
C GLY A 165 -14.77 6.72 -7.18
N LEU A 166 -13.82 5.83 -6.95
CA LEU A 166 -13.73 5.07 -5.69
C LEU A 166 -13.40 5.99 -4.51
N LEU A 167 -12.46 6.90 -4.67
CA LEU A 167 -12.06 7.83 -3.61
C LEU A 167 -13.23 8.74 -3.20
N LEU A 168 -13.97 9.28 -4.16
CA LEU A 168 -15.16 10.10 -3.92
C LEU A 168 -16.30 9.30 -3.29
N LEU A 169 -16.51 8.05 -3.73
CA LEU A 169 -17.53 7.17 -3.14
C LEU A 169 -17.25 6.89 -1.67
N PHE A 170 -16.01 6.52 -1.33
CA PHE A 170 -15.61 6.27 0.06
C PHE A 170 -15.65 7.54 0.91
N GLY A 171 -15.08 8.66 0.41
CA GLY A 171 -15.08 9.92 1.13
C GLY A 171 -16.48 10.48 1.37
N GLY A 172 -17.34 10.42 0.34
CA GLY A 172 -18.75 10.83 0.45
C GLY A 172 -19.55 9.90 1.37
N GLY A 173 -19.33 8.58 1.29
CA GLY A 173 -19.99 7.61 2.17
C GLY A 173 -19.64 7.81 3.64
N LEU A 174 -18.36 8.08 3.95
CA LEU A 174 -17.92 8.41 5.31
C LEU A 174 -18.56 9.73 5.80
N SER A 175 -18.56 10.76 4.98
CA SER A 175 -19.15 12.05 5.34
C SER A 175 -20.65 11.98 5.62
N LEU A 176 -21.39 11.11 4.90
CA LEU A 176 -22.82 10.88 5.13
C LEU A 176 -23.10 9.97 6.34
N GLY A 177 -22.17 9.07 6.67
CA GLY A 177 -22.33 8.17 7.82
C GLY A 177 -22.10 8.84 9.19
N VAL A 178 -21.54 10.04 9.21
CA VAL A 178 -21.24 10.85 10.41
C VAL A 178 -22.40 11.78 10.79
N GLN A 179 -23.43 11.91 9.94
CA GLN A 179 -24.65 12.66 10.24
C GLN A 179 -25.73 11.78 10.88
#